data_5bfe1c44894a48355425635b4c3c249a
#
_entry.id   5bfe1c44894a48355425635b4c3c249a
#
_cell.length_a   1.000
_cell.length_b   1.000
_cell.length_c   1.000
_cell.angle_alpha   90.00
_cell.angle_beta   90.00
_cell.angle_gamma   90.00
#
_symmetry.space_group_name_H-M   'P 1'
#
loop_
_entity.id
_entity.type
_entity.pdbx_description
1 polymer ?
#
loop_
_entity_poly.entity_id
_entity_poly.type
_entity_poly.pdbx_seq_one_letter_code
_entity_poly.pdbx_strand_id
1 'polypeptide(L)'
;MGFTTYIYKLRCKDTNVKDSFIGHTTNPNTCKNYHKRRCNFSNGKLYQVMRDNGGWDNWKLNVLEKFEYSYNQQLKDKMEEEKQFHQPTLNRWAKPKKPPVNPLETYIIKKKKKKTEELSPFVKCECGHTIPRTHYNYHRNSSDHLKYMLLKTQNA
;
A
#
# COMPACT_ATOMS: atom_id res chain seq x y z
N MET A 1 18.51 -22.31 -7.17
CA MET A 1 17.57 -22.30 -8.33
C MET A 1 17.23 -20.86 -8.63
N GLY A 2 17.37 -20.44 -9.91
CA GLY A 2 17.02 -19.10 -10.35
C GLY A 2 15.55 -19.01 -10.77
N PHE A 3 14.96 -17.83 -10.60
CA PHE A 3 13.61 -17.51 -11.06
C PHE A 3 13.69 -16.64 -12.30
N THR A 4 12.78 -16.84 -13.24
CA THR A 4 12.68 -16.03 -14.46
C THR A 4 11.41 -15.20 -14.42
N THR A 5 11.51 -13.92 -14.76
CA THR A 5 10.38 -13.01 -14.93
C THR A 5 10.56 -12.13 -16.16
N TYR A 6 9.47 -11.55 -16.64
CA TYR A 6 9.46 -10.58 -17.72
C TYR A 6 9.01 -9.22 -17.16
N ILE A 7 9.82 -8.22 -17.33
CA ILE A 7 9.46 -6.84 -17.00
C ILE A 7 8.74 -6.26 -18.21
N TYR A 8 7.59 -5.64 -17.99
CA TYR A 8 6.76 -5.12 -19.07
C TYR A 8 6.26 -3.71 -18.78
N LYS A 9 5.99 -2.99 -19.86
CA LYS A 9 5.36 -1.68 -19.86
C LYS A 9 4.00 -1.73 -20.54
N LEU A 10 2.95 -1.25 -19.85
CA LEU A 10 1.66 -0.94 -20.44
C LEU A 10 1.65 0.53 -20.86
N ARG A 11 1.26 0.79 -22.11
CA ARG A 11 1.10 2.14 -22.65
C ARG A 11 -0.08 2.20 -23.58
N CYS A 12 -0.67 3.38 -23.70
CA CYS A 12 -1.67 3.64 -24.73
C CYS A 12 -1.04 3.59 -26.13
N LYS A 13 -1.82 3.20 -27.14
CA LYS A 13 -1.43 3.29 -28.56
C LYS A 13 -1.46 4.73 -29.03
N ASP A 14 -2.37 5.55 -28.47
CA ASP A 14 -2.41 6.98 -28.72
C ASP A 14 -1.20 7.65 -28.05
N THR A 15 -0.38 8.31 -28.86
CA THR A 15 0.85 8.99 -28.42
C THR A 15 0.60 10.25 -27.57
N ASN A 16 -0.61 10.81 -27.63
CA ASN A 16 -1.02 11.95 -26.80
C ASN A 16 -1.19 11.54 -25.33
N VAL A 17 -1.53 10.28 -25.08
CA VAL A 17 -1.66 9.71 -23.73
C VAL A 17 -0.29 9.29 -23.24
N LYS A 18 0.29 10.09 -22.33
CA LYS A 18 1.63 9.82 -21.75
C LYS A 18 1.61 8.82 -20.62
N ASP A 19 0.43 8.43 -20.16
CA ASP A 19 0.27 7.50 -19.06
C ASP A 19 0.83 6.12 -19.36
N SER A 20 1.57 5.58 -18.40
CA SER A 20 2.16 4.25 -18.52
C SER A 20 2.27 3.56 -17.16
N PHE A 21 2.38 2.24 -17.21
CA PHE A 21 2.55 1.39 -16.04
C PHE A 21 3.66 0.38 -16.31
N ILE A 22 4.50 0.11 -15.30
CA ILE A 22 5.52 -0.94 -15.33
C ILE A 22 5.16 -2.02 -14.33
N GLY A 23 5.24 -3.27 -14.77
CA GLY A 23 5.02 -4.45 -13.96
C GLY A 23 5.95 -5.58 -14.33
N HIS A 24 5.86 -6.69 -13.61
CA HIS A 24 6.57 -7.92 -13.94
C HIS A 24 5.60 -9.11 -13.95
N THR A 25 5.96 -10.15 -14.68
CA THR A 25 5.16 -11.37 -14.79
C THR A 25 6.03 -12.55 -15.19
N THR A 26 5.67 -13.74 -14.75
CA THR A 26 6.30 -14.98 -15.23
C THR A 26 5.76 -15.42 -16.60
N ASN A 27 4.55 -14.95 -16.99
CA ASN A 27 3.95 -15.28 -18.27
C ASN A 27 3.24 -14.05 -18.89
N PRO A 28 3.82 -13.45 -19.95
CA PRO A 28 3.26 -12.28 -20.60
C PRO A 28 1.86 -12.50 -21.21
N ASN A 29 1.55 -13.69 -21.73
CA ASN A 29 0.25 -13.95 -22.34
C ASN A 29 -0.86 -14.02 -21.29
N THR A 30 -0.61 -14.72 -20.19
CA THR A 30 -1.54 -14.75 -19.04
C THR A 30 -1.74 -13.36 -18.47
N CYS A 31 -0.66 -12.56 -18.39
CA CYS A 31 -0.70 -11.20 -17.90
C CYS A 31 -1.55 -10.28 -18.78
N LYS A 32 -1.47 -10.40 -20.12
CA LYS A 32 -2.35 -9.68 -21.06
C LYS A 32 -3.82 -9.99 -20.78
N ASN A 33 -4.17 -11.27 -20.68
CA ASN A 33 -5.53 -11.70 -20.40
C ASN A 33 -6.03 -11.21 -19.03
N TYR A 34 -5.17 -11.20 -18.02
CA TYR A 34 -5.46 -10.65 -16.72
C TYR A 34 -5.81 -9.15 -16.81
N HIS A 35 -4.98 -8.34 -17.46
CA HIS A 35 -5.23 -6.90 -17.62
C HIS A 35 -6.48 -6.63 -18.47
N LYS A 36 -6.71 -7.39 -19.54
CA LYS A 36 -7.93 -7.29 -20.37
C LYS A 36 -9.19 -7.49 -19.52
N ARG A 37 -9.22 -8.55 -18.72
CA ARG A 37 -10.37 -8.81 -17.82
C ARG A 37 -10.52 -7.71 -16.77
N ARG A 38 -9.41 -7.32 -16.11
CA ARG A 38 -9.43 -6.30 -15.04
C ARG A 38 -9.84 -4.93 -15.56
N CYS A 39 -9.55 -4.61 -16.80
CA CYS A 39 -9.98 -3.36 -17.42
C CYS A 39 -11.51 -3.16 -17.35
N ASN A 40 -12.29 -4.23 -17.43
CA ASN A 40 -13.75 -4.16 -17.39
C ASN A 40 -14.34 -3.99 -15.99
N PHE A 41 -13.66 -4.50 -14.94
CA PHE A 41 -14.27 -4.63 -13.61
C PHE A 41 -13.53 -3.87 -12.50
N SER A 42 -12.25 -3.53 -12.70
CA SER A 42 -11.45 -2.97 -11.61
C SER A 42 -11.58 -1.45 -11.52
N ASN A 43 -11.75 -0.96 -10.28
CA ASN A 43 -11.79 0.48 -9.97
C ASN A 43 -10.39 1.07 -9.72
N GLY A 44 -9.31 0.31 -9.96
CA GLY A 44 -7.95 0.83 -9.84
C GLY A 44 -7.67 1.92 -10.87
N LYS A 45 -6.89 2.94 -10.48
CA LYS A 45 -6.54 4.10 -11.33
C LYS A 45 -6.03 3.69 -12.73
N LEU A 46 -5.18 2.66 -12.82
CA LEU A 46 -4.70 2.11 -14.08
C LEU A 46 -5.85 1.76 -15.03
N TYR A 47 -6.85 1.04 -14.52
CA TYR A 47 -7.97 0.56 -15.34
C TYR A 47 -9.01 1.63 -15.65
N GLN A 48 -9.15 2.63 -14.78
CA GLN A 48 -9.95 3.82 -15.08
C GLN A 48 -9.34 4.56 -16.26
N VAL A 49 -8.05 4.91 -16.19
CA VAL A 49 -7.34 5.59 -17.28
C VAL A 49 -7.37 4.75 -18.58
N MET A 50 -7.28 3.42 -18.47
CA MET A 50 -7.45 2.55 -19.65
C MET A 50 -8.82 2.72 -20.29
N ARG A 51 -9.91 2.68 -19.50
CA ARG A 51 -11.28 2.84 -20.04
C ARG A 51 -11.50 4.21 -20.64
N ASP A 52 -11.02 5.25 -19.97
CA ASP A 52 -11.14 6.65 -20.42
C ASP A 52 -10.40 6.90 -21.74
N ASN A 53 -9.43 6.04 -22.08
CA ASN A 53 -8.61 6.13 -23.29
C ASN A 53 -8.82 4.93 -24.24
N GLY A 54 -10.07 4.53 -24.46
CA GLY A 54 -10.46 3.55 -25.47
C GLY A 54 -10.39 2.10 -25.03
N GLY A 55 -10.30 1.83 -23.72
CA GLY A 55 -10.31 0.47 -23.18
C GLY A 55 -9.04 -0.32 -23.49
N TRP A 56 -9.10 -1.63 -23.18
CA TRP A 56 -7.93 -2.50 -23.36
C TRP A 56 -7.40 -2.54 -24.80
N ASP A 57 -8.28 -2.48 -25.80
CA ASP A 57 -7.89 -2.62 -27.20
C ASP A 57 -7.04 -1.44 -27.70
N ASN A 58 -7.10 -0.30 -27.01
CA ASN A 58 -6.23 0.85 -27.28
C ASN A 58 -4.93 0.83 -26.45
N TRP A 59 -4.70 -0.21 -25.65
CA TRP A 59 -3.49 -0.34 -24.85
C TRP A 59 -2.62 -1.51 -25.32
N LYS A 60 -1.32 -1.40 -25.09
CA LYS A 60 -0.32 -2.40 -25.50
C LYS A 60 0.57 -2.75 -24.31
N LEU A 61 0.74 -4.07 -24.12
CA LEU A 61 1.74 -4.62 -23.20
C LEU A 61 3.02 -4.90 -24.02
N ASN A 62 4.06 -4.17 -23.74
CA ASN A 62 5.39 -4.39 -24.31
C ASN A 62 6.28 -5.03 -23.26
N VAL A 63 6.85 -6.18 -23.58
CA VAL A 63 7.93 -6.77 -22.76
C VAL A 63 9.17 -5.93 -22.98
N LEU A 64 9.75 -5.43 -21.90
CA LEU A 64 11.00 -4.66 -21.92
C LEU A 64 12.19 -5.61 -21.85
N GLU A 65 12.16 -6.53 -20.90
CA GLU A 65 13.29 -7.40 -20.61
C GLU A 65 12.84 -8.73 -20.00
N LYS A 66 13.57 -9.81 -20.28
CA LYS A 66 13.53 -11.06 -19.53
C LYS A 66 14.61 -10.99 -18.45
N PHE A 67 14.22 -11.09 -17.19
CA PHE A 67 15.10 -10.93 -16.04
C PHE A 67 15.17 -12.22 -15.21
N GLU A 68 16.38 -12.63 -14.89
CA GLU A 68 16.65 -13.80 -14.06
C GLU A 68 17.18 -13.35 -12.69
N TYR A 69 16.65 -13.92 -11.61
CA TYR A 69 17.03 -13.56 -10.25
C TYR A 69 17.03 -14.77 -9.33
N SER A 70 17.85 -14.72 -8.29
CA SER A 70 17.96 -15.79 -7.29
C SER A 70 17.19 -15.45 -6.00
N TYR A 71 17.00 -14.17 -5.70
CA TYR A 71 16.29 -13.71 -4.53
C TYR A 71 15.48 -12.42 -4.82
N ASN A 72 14.38 -12.25 -4.09
CA ASN A 72 13.39 -11.21 -4.37
C ASN A 72 13.93 -9.77 -4.31
N GLN A 73 15.05 -9.51 -3.62
CA GLN A 73 15.60 -8.16 -3.57
C GLN A 73 16.13 -7.73 -4.95
N GLN A 74 16.78 -8.62 -5.70
CA GLN A 74 17.25 -8.33 -7.07
C GLN A 74 16.09 -7.89 -7.98
N LEU A 75 14.94 -8.57 -7.88
CA LEU A 75 13.77 -8.19 -8.66
C LEU A 75 13.22 -6.82 -8.23
N LYS A 76 13.20 -6.52 -6.93
CA LYS A 76 12.75 -5.20 -6.43
C LYS A 76 13.66 -4.09 -6.91
N ASP A 77 14.96 -4.28 -6.84
CA ASP A 77 15.95 -3.30 -7.25
C ASP A 77 15.84 -3.04 -8.77
N LYS A 78 15.73 -4.11 -9.57
CA LYS A 78 15.52 -4.02 -11.01
C LYS A 78 14.21 -3.31 -11.36
N MET A 79 13.12 -3.62 -10.69
CA MET A 79 11.82 -2.95 -10.88
C MET A 79 11.88 -1.46 -10.52
N GLU A 80 12.68 -1.09 -9.52
CA GLU A 80 12.85 0.31 -9.15
C GLU A 80 13.70 1.06 -10.18
N GLU A 81 14.75 0.44 -10.71
CA GLU A 81 15.56 0.93 -11.82
C GLU A 81 14.69 1.25 -13.05
N GLU A 82 13.86 0.28 -13.49
CA GLU A 82 12.97 0.44 -14.63
C GLU A 82 11.91 1.54 -14.42
N LYS A 83 11.40 1.69 -13.20
CA LYS A 83 10.48 2.79 -12.87
C LYS A 83 11.19 4.14 -12.89
N GLN A 84 12.43 4.22 -12.42
CA GLN A 84 13.21 5.46 -12.48
C GLN A 84 13.52 5.86 -13.90
N PHE A 85 13.87 4.91 -14.76
CA PHE A 85 14.19 5.15 -16.17
C PHE A 85 12.94 5.56 -16.97
N HIS A 86 11.84 4.84 -16.81
CA HIS A 86 10.63 5.02 -17.61
C HIS A 86 9.60 5.99 -17.02
N GLN A 87 9.76 6.40 -15.76
CA GLN A 87 8.89 7.33 -15.01
C GLN A 87 7.37 7.07 -15.21
N PRO A 88 6.88 5.84 -14.93
CA PRO A 88 5.49 5.49 -15.17
C PRO A 88 4.55 6.27 -14.23
N THR A 89 3.49 6.85 -14.80
CA THR A 89 2.51 7.68 -14.06
C THR A 89 1.48 6.87 -13.28
N LEU A 90 1.26 5.60 -13.68
CA LEU A 90 0.19 4.74 -13.14
C LEU A 90 0.69 3.72 -12.12
N ASN A 91 1.98 3.72 -11.79
CA ASN A 91 2.51 2.88 -10.72
C ASN A 91 2.17 3.47 -9.34
N ARG A 92 1.24 2.87 -8.65
CA ARG A 92 0.71 3.31 -7.36
C ARG A 92 1.77 3.46 -6.25
N TRP A 93 2.94 2.84 -6.44
CA TRP A 93 4.02 2.74 -5.45
C TRP A 93 5.20 3.68 -5.73
N ALA A 94 5.13 4.48 -6.79
CA ALA A 94 6.01 5.63 -6.92
C ALA A 94 5.57 6.70 -5.90
N LYS A 95 5.68 6.38 -4.61
CA LYS A 95 5.77 7.45 -3.61
C LYS A 95 7.04 8.21 -3.97
N PRO A 96 6.98 9.54 -4.16
CA PRO A 96 8.20 10.32 -4.31
C PRO A 96 9.11 9.90 -3.15
N LYS A 97 10.38 9.59 -3.45
CA LYS A 97 11.38 9.37 -2.39
C LYS A 97 11.23 10.58 -1.47
N LYS A 98 10.86 10.34 -0.21
CA LYS A 98 10.91 11.41 0.78
C LYS A 98 12.29 12.04 0.64
N PRO A 99 12.41 13.37 0.50
CA PRO A 99 13.70 14.01 0.46
C PRO A 99 14.52 13.49 1.64
N PRO A 100 15.83 13.35 1.51
CA PRO A 100 16.67 12.83 2.60
C PRO A 100 16.33 13.62 3.86
N VAL A 101 15.73 12.94 4.83
CA VAL A 101 15.29 13.56 6.07
C VAL A 101 16.57 13.99 6.79
N ASN A 102 16.70 15.28 7.04
CA ASN A 102 17.82 15.82 7.81
C ASN A 102 18.01 14.97 9.08
N PRO A 103 19.22 14.50 9.38
CA PRO A 103 19.51 13.67 10.58
C PRO A 103 18.91 14.23 11.85
N LEU A 104 18.85 15.56 12.00
CA LEU A 104 18.23 16.29 13.09
C LEU A 104 16.71 16.08 13.16
N GLU A 105 16.00 16.10 12.02
CA GLU A 105 14.55 15.83 11.98
C GLU A 105 14.25 14.38 12.34
N THR A 106 15.07 13.43 11.89
CA THR A 106 14.95 12.02 12.27
C THR A 106 15.10 11.81 13.77
N TYR A 107 16.03 12.55 14.39
CA TYR A 107 16.24 12.52 15.85
C TYR A 107 15.05 13.10 16.62
N ILE A 108 14.47 14.21 16.13
CA ILE A 108 13.29 14.85 16.75
C ILE A 108 12.05 13.94 16.64
N ILE A 109 11.85 13.29 15.48
CA ILE A 109 10.73 12.34 15.27
C ILE A 109 10.88 11.12 16.19
N LYS A 110 12.10 10.58 16.34
CA LYS A 110 12.39 9.47 17.28
C LYS A 110 12.15 9.87 18.73
N LYS A 111 12.54 11.09 19.14
CA LYS A 111 12.25 11.61 20.50
C LYS A 111 10.75 11.79 20.76
N LYS A 112 9.99 12.32 19.78
CA LYS A 112 8.52 12.45 19.90
C LYS A 112 7.83 11.09 20.00
N LYS A 113 8.25 10.06 19.21
CA LYS A 113 7.73 8.69 19.34
C LYS A 113 8.05 8.06 20.68
N LYS A 114 9.28 8.24 21.20
CA LYS A 114 9.67 7.72 22.52
C LYS A 114 8.85 8.32 23.67
N LYS A 115 8.45 9.60 23.56
CA LYS A 115 7.61 10.27 24.57
C LYS A 115 6.16 9.78 24.58
N THR A 116 5.66 9.21 23.45
CA THR A 116 4.34 8.56 23.37
C THR A 116 4.37 7.10 23.85
N GLU A 117 5.55 6.47 23.93
CA GLU A 117 5.69 5.08 24.40
C GLU A 117 5.82 4.97 25.92
N GLU A 118 6.01 6.09 26.64
CA GLU A 118 6.06 6.11 28.12
C GLU A 118 4.67 6.13 28.79
N LEU A 119 3.59 6.17 28.03
CA LEU A 119 2.25 6.00 28.57
C LEU A 119 2.04 4.52 28.93
N SER A 120 1.77 4.27 30.23
CA SER A 120 1.45 2.93 30.73
C SER A 120 0.57 2.15 29.73
N PRO A 121 0.92 0.91 29.40
CA PRO A 121 0.12 0.07 28.51
C PRO A 121 -1.27 -0.24 29.10
N PHE A 122 -1.49 0.07 30.36
CA PHE A 122 -2.74 -0.11 31.08
C PHE A 122 -3.39 1.21 31.46
N VAL A 123 -4.71 1.23 31.51
CA VAL A 123 -5.55 2.36 31.95
C VAL A 123 -6.47 1.89 33.06
N LYS A 124 -6.59 2.67 34.12
CA LYS A 124 -7.58 2.44 35.19
C LYS A 124 -8.91 3.01 34.76
N CYS A 125 -9.94 2.18 34.69
CA CYS A 125 -11.29 2.59 34.37
C CYS A 125 -12.05 3.10 35.59
N GLU A 126 -13.07 3.91 35.40
CA GLU A 126 -13.95 4.44 36.46
C GLU A 126 -14.69 3.34 37.25
N CYS A 127 -14.83 2.16 36.66
CA CYS A 127 -15.35 0.96 37.34
C CYS A 127 -14.31 0.25 38.23
N GLY A 128 -13.08 0.79 38.35
CA GLY A 128 -12.02 0.27 39.18
C GLY A 128 -11.08 -0.73 38.52
N HIS A 129 -11.42 -1.29 37.36
CA HIS A 129 -10.58 -2.27 36.67
C HIS A 129 -9.41 -1.61 35.95
N THR A 130 -8.26 -2.28 35.98
CA THR A 130 -7.06 -1.92 35.21
C THR A 130 -7.04 -2.71 33.91
N ILE A 131 -7.08 -2.04 32.77
CA ILE A 131 -7.35 -2.65 31.46
C ILE A 131 -6.28 -2.23 30.48
N PRO A 132 -5.85 -3.13 29.57
CA PRO A 132 -4.97 -2.75 28.47
C PRO A 132 -5.60 -1.60 27.66
N ARG A 133 -4.79 -0.57 27.36
CA ARG A 133 -5.24 0.62 26.60
C ARG A 133 -5.91 0.26 25.26
N THR A 134 -5.45 -0.82 24.62
CA THR A 134 -6.02 -1.34 23.36
C THR A 134 -7.43 -1.88 23.53
N HIS A 135 -7.82 -2.33 24.72
CA HIS A 135 -9.14 -2.90 25.03
C HIS A 135 -10.08 -1.93 25.77
N TYR A 136 -9.62 -0.70 26.04
CA TYR A 136 -10.37 0.26 26.85
C TYR A 136 -11.73 0.61 26.25
N ASN A 137 -11.80 0.86 24.95
CA ASN A 137 -13.07 1.16 24.28
C ASN A 137 -14.04 -0.04 24.27
N TYR A 138 -13.51 -1.27 24.11
CA TYR A 138 -14.31 -2.48 24.17
C TYR A 138 -14.88 -2.68 25.59
N HIS A 139 -14.07 -2.49 26.62
CA HIS A 139 -14.48 -2.58 28.00
C HIS A 139 -15.57 -1.56 28.36
N ARG A 140 -15.44 -0.29 27.96
CA ARG A 140 -16.44 0.74 28.23
C ARG A 140 -17.83 0.42 27.66
N ASN A 141 -17.89 -0.35 26.58
CA ASN A 141 -19.11 -0.78 25.93
C ASN A 141 -19.59 -2.16 26.38
N SER A 142 -18.90 -2.81 27.31
CA SER A 142 -19.30 -4.12 27.83
C SER A 142 -20.51 -3.99 28.76
N SER A 143 -21.36 -5.03 28.78
CA SER A 143 -22.54 -5.08 29.65
C SER A 143 -22.20 -4.94 31.13
N ASP A 144 -21.06 -5.48 31.54
CA ASP A 144 -20.64 -5.45 32.95
C ASP A 144 -20.19 -4.05 33.40
N HIS A 145 -19.49 -3.33 32.51
CA HIS A 145 -19.12 -1.94 32.77
C HIS A 145 -20.36 -1.04 32.85
N LEU A 146 -21.28 -1.20 31.92
CA LEU A 146 -22.53 -0.42 31.88
C LEU A 146 -23.43 -0.68 33.11
N LYS A 147 -23.54 -1.94 33.54
CA LYS A 147 -24.26 -2.31 34.79
C LYS A 147 -23.63 -1.67 36.01
N TYR A 148 -22.29 -1.70 36.12
CA TYR A 148 -21.59 -1.06 37.25
C TYR A 148 -21.84 0.44 37.28
N MET A 149 -21.77 1.13 36.15
CA MET A 149 -22.01 2.58 36.04
C MET A 149 -23.45 2.93 36.40
N LEU A 150 -24.43 2.13 35.99
CA LEU A 150 -25.83 2.32 36.39
C LEU A 150 -26.04 2.19 37.90
N LEU A 151 -25.45 1.17 38.54
CA LEU A 151 -25.56 0.99 39.99
C LEU A 151 -24.90 2.16 40.76
N LYS A 152 -23.80 2.70 40.25
CA LYS A 152 -23.10 3.84 40.85
C LYS A 152 -23.93 5.13 40.82
N THR A 153 -24.69 5.36 39.75
CA THR A 153 -25.57 6.53 39.63
C THR A 153 -26.84 6.46 40.49
N GLN A 154 -27.26 5.24 40.89
CA GLN A 154 -28.42 5.05 41.76
C GLN A 154 -28.10 5.25 43.27
N ASN A 155 -26.79 5.19 43.63
CA ASN A 155 -26.31 5.30 45.01
C ASN A 155 -25.59 6.65 45.30
N ALA A 156 -25.66 7.60 44.37
CA ALA A 156 -25.12 8.96 44.52
C ALA A 156 -26.23 9.98 44.66
#